data_37d7de8797bf60fac6254606189657f7
#
_entry.id   37d7de8797bf60fac6254606189657f7
#
_cell.length_a   1.000
_cell.length_b   1.000
_cell.length_c   1.000
_cell.angle_alpha   90.00
_cell.angle_beta   90.00
_cell.angle_gamma   90.00
#
_symmetry.space_group_name_H-M   'P 1'
#
loop_
_entity.id
_entity.type
_entity.pdbx_description
1 polymer ?
#
loop_
_entity_poly.entity_id
_entity_poly.type
_entity_poly.pdbx_seq_one_letter_code
_entity_poly.pdbx_strand_id
1 'polypeptide(L)'
;MFLSNKEKEVRYQAVRREMAEQGLDAAIMRGSSAVRGDGASFRFLTDFPNVNIPLVLVFFKNEGQEPILLAESRFQADRAKQFSWIKDVRLSSNFLQSLLDIIREKDLVQARVGADGLDRFPLLWHQQIKNAFPDFTLTDFGSELKSLRQYRSPEAIRLVKRSALLVDLAFQQGLKYIKPGKTEWEVIAGIDCVLKSHGVEKSFNIISQGPKTNGYAPSGKKLAKKGMIFVEITACYGGYWTQLARAVSLGKPSEDLVKLHRVSVEAIKKALPYLRPGFKVSKPMSVMEDHVKSMGFEATPIYGHIVGIDMVEDRPTPKNETEITPGMGFIVHPWPVLGRSSLLWGETYLIKEKGNQRLNKTGDELIVL
;
A
#
# COMPACT_ATOMS: atom_id res chain seq x y z
N MET A 1 6.93 -4.96 -17.32
CA MET A 1 6.22 -3.69 -17.09
C MET A 1 4.73 -3.93 -17.12
N PHE A 2 3.97 -3.28 -16.26
CA PHE A 2 2.51 -3.40 -16.16
C PHE A 2 1.78 -2.21 -16.80
N LEU A 3 2.47 -1.10 -16.96
CA LEU A 3 1.94 0.17 -17.43
C LEU A 3 2.62 0.58 -18.75
N SER A 4 1.90 1.37 -19.55
CA SER A 4 2.36 1.82 -20.87
C SER A 4 3.38 2.96 -20.80
N ASN A 5 4.06 3.24 -21.92
CA ASN A 5 4.90 4.44 -22.06
C ASN A 5 4.07 5.72 -21.97
N LYS A 6 2.80 5.70 -22.37
CA LYS A 6 1.89 6.86 -22.21
C LYS A 6 1.70 7.18 -20.72
N GLU A 7 1.49 6.16 -19.89
CA GLU A 7 1.39 6.32 -18.43
C GLU A 7 2.70 6.86 -17.83
N LYS A 8 3.86 6.36 -18.31
CA LYS A 8 5.17 6.87 -17.91
C LYS A 8 5.24 8.39 -18.13
N GLU A 9 4.93 8.86 -19.34
CA GLU A 9 5.00 10.28 -19.67
C GLU A 9 4.08 11.13 -18.79
N VAL A 10 2.84 10.67 -18.56
CA VAL A 10 1.90 11.36 -17.65
C VAL A 10 2.50 11.53 -16.25
N ARG A 11 3.12 10.47 -15.69
CA ARG A 11 3.74 10.52 -14.36
C ARG A 11 4.98 11.40 -14.33
N TYR A 12 5.83 11.30 -15.35
CA TYR A 12 7.05 12.11 -15.45
C TYR A 12 6.71 13.59 -15.51
N GLN A 13 5.74 13.97 -16.33
CA GLN A 13 5.27 15.35 -16.44
C GLN A 13 4.66 15.85 -15.13
N ALA A 14 3.87 15.03 -14.44
CA ALA A 14 3.31 15.41 -13.14
C ALA A 14 4.40 15.67 -12.08
N VAL A 15 5.40 14.80 -11.99
CA VAL A 15 6.51 14.97 -11.04
C VAL A 15 7.38 16.18 -11.41
N ARG A 16 7.70 16.38 -12.70
CA ARG A 16 8.48 17.54 -13.16
C ARG A 16 7.76 18.87 -12.88
N ARG A 17 6.44 18.90 -13.04
CA ARG A 17 5.66 20.11 -12.71
C ARG A 17 5.76 20.41 -11.22
N GLU A 18 5.56 19.43 -10.37
CA GLU A 18 5.68 19.59 -8.92
C GLU A 18 7.10 19.99 -8.51
N MET A 19 8.12 19.41 -9.13
CA MET A 19 9.52 19.83 -8.92
C MET A 19 9.75 21.29 -9.32
N ALA A 20 9.12 21.75 -10.41
CA ALA A 20 9.23 23.15 -10.84
C ALA A 20 8.56 24.10 -9.83
N GLU A 21 7.38 23.73 -9.32
CA GLU A 21 6.65 24.48 -8.28
C GLU A 21 7.43 24.59 -6.99
N GLN A 22 8.17 23.53 -6.61
CA GLN A 22 9.03 23.48 -5.43
C GLN A 22 10.46 24.03 -5.67
N GLY A 23 10.78 24.44 -6.90
CA GLY A 23 12.12 24.94 -7.29
C GLY A 23 13.21 23.87 -7.19
N LEU A 24 12.88 22.61 -7.45
CA LEU A 24 13.83 21.50 -7.41
C LEU A 24 14.46 21.25 -8.79
N ASP A 25 15.73 20.87 -8.82
CA ASP A 25 16.46 20.52 -10.04
C ASP A 25 16.51 19.02 -10.28
N ALA A 26 16.55 18.23 -9.19
CA ALA A 26 16.51 16.79 -9.21
C ALA A 26 15.75 16.26 -7.99
N ALA A 27 15.43 14.97 -8.01
CA ALA A 27 14.86 14.25 -6.86
C ALA A 27 15.54 12.89 -6.72
N ILE A 28 15.82 12.48 -5.47
CA ILE A 28 16.44 11.20 -5.13
C ILE A 28 15.41 10.32 -4.43
N MET A 29 15.18 9.14 -4.98
CA MET A 29 14.27 8.14 -4.42
C MET A 29 15.00 6.84 -4.18
N ARG A 30 14.72 6.21 -3.05
CA ARG A 30 15.24 4.88 -2.74
C ARG A 30 14.20 3.82 -3.09
N GLY A 31 14.61 2.79 -3.82
CA GLY A 31 13.81 1.61 -4.08
C GLY A 31 14.06 0.56 -3.00
N SER A 32 13.01 0.09 -2.36
CA SER A 32 13.07 -1.03 -1.42
C SER A 32 11.93 -2.00 -1.70
N SER A 33 12.06 -3.21 -1.14
CA SER A 33 11.00 -4.21 -1.21
C SER A 33 10.11 -4.23 0.04
N ALA A 34 10.29 -3.26 0.94
CA ALA A 34 9.46 -3.16 2.12
C ALA A 34 7.97 -3.15 1.73
N VAL A 35 7.15 -3.70 2.61
CA VAL A 35 5.69 -3.74 2.41
C VAL A 35 5.10 -2.36 2.67
N ARG A 36 5.79 -1.53 3.46
CA ARG A 36 5.36 -0.19 3.85
C ARG A 36 6.49 0.82 3.72
N GLY A 37 6.13 2.01 3.30
CA GLY A 37 6.88 3.24 3.50
C GLY A 37 8.06 3.49 2.57
N ASP A 38 8.69 2.47 2.04
CA ASP A 38 9.84 2.62 1.16
C ASP A 38 9.57 2.08 -0.24
N GLY A 39 10.02 2.84 -1.25
CA GLY A 39 10.01 2.40 -2.64
C GLY A 39 8.72 2.65 -3.41
N ALA A 40 7.69 3.26 -2.83
CA ALA A 40 6.46 3.56 -3.54
C ALA A 40 6.68 4.62 -4.64
N SER A 41 7.38 5.72 -4.34
CA SER A 41 7.75 6.73 -5.34
C SER A 41 8.72 6.21 -6.38
N PHE A 42 9.67 5.37 -5.96
CA PHE A 42 10.53 4.64 -6.87
C PHE A 42 9.70 3.79 -7.86
N ARG A 43 8.76 2.98 -7.35
CA ARG A 43 7.87 2.16 -8.18
C ARG A 43 7.00 3.02 -9.09
N PHE A 44 6.51 4.16 -8.61
CA PHE A 44 5.69 5.10 -9.38
C PHE A 44 6.39 5.61 -10.62
N LEU A 45 7.71 5.90 -10.53
CA LEU A 45 8.51 6.45 -11.61
C LEU A 45 9.27 5.41 -12.44
N THR A 46 9.34 4.17 -12.01
CA THR A 46 10.10 3.15 -12.74
C THR A 46 9.25 2.02 -13.30
N ASP A 47 8.05 1.80 -12.77
CA ASP A 47 7.23 0.58 -12.95
C ASP A 47 8.02 -0.72 -12.67
N PHE A 48 9.13 -0.64 -11.95
CA PHE A 48 10.01 -1.78 -11.68
C PHE A 48 9.57 -2.54 -10.43
N PRO A 49 9.20 -3.85 -10.56
CA PRO A 49 8.87 -4.69 -9.41
C PRO A 49 10.16 -5.04 -8.64
N ASN A 50 10.57 -4.16 -7.73
CA ASN A 50 11.77 -4.37 -6.94
C ASN A 50 11.61 -5.54 -5.97
N VAL A 51 12.62 -6.41 -5.90
CA VAL A 51 12.67 -7.58 -5.03
C VAL A 51 13.92 -7.51 -4.15
N ASN A 52 13.72 -7.20 -2.89
CA ASN A 52 14.65 -7.38 -1.75
C ASN A 52 16.05 -6.74 -1.83
N ILE A 53 16.31 -5.81 -2.76
CA ILE A 53 17.64 -5.24 -2.89
C ILE A 53 17.52 -3.71 -3.01
N PRO A 54 18.36 -2.92 -2.30
CA PRO A 54 18.29 -1.47 -2.39
C PRO A 54 18.65 -0.99 -3.81
N LEU A 55 17.93 0.02 -4.26
CA LEU A 55 18.17 0.75 -5.51
C LEU A 55 18.06 2.24 -5.23
N VAL A 56 18.67 3.06 -6.07
CA VAL A 56 18.56 4.51 -5.99
C VAL A 56 18.20 5.06 -7.37
N LEU A 57 17.18 5.89 -7.42
CA LEU A 57 16.76 6.63 -8.61
C LEU A 57 17.10 8.11 -8.42
N VAL A 58 17.78 8.69 -9.39
CA VAL A 58 17.93 10.13 -9.53
C VAL A 58 17.08 10.58 -10.70
N PHE A 59 16.08 11.40 -10.43
CA PHE A 59 15.12 11.91 -11.40
C PHE A 59 15.34 13.40 -11.60
N PHE A 60 15.34 13.88 -12.85
CA PHE A 60 15.68 15.25 -13.19
C PHE A 60 14.46 16.05 -13.64
N LYS A 61 14.42 17.32 -13.26
CA LYS A 61 13.42 18.30 -13.75
C LYS A 61 13.54 18.50 -15.26
N ASN A 62 14.77 18.60 -15.75
CA ASN A 62 15.03 18.78 -17.17
C ASN A 62 14.63 17.53 -17.98
N GLU A 63 13.73 17.70 -18.93
CA GLU A 63 13.23 16.61 -19.79
C GLU A 63 14.31 15.99 -20.69
N GLY A 64 15.35 16.77 -21.05
CA GLY A 64 16.47 16.29 -21.82
C GLY A 64 17.43 15.38 -21.05
N GLN A 65 17.24 15.25 -19.72
CA GLN A 65 18.03 14.37 -18.86
C GLN A 65 17.26 13.09 -18.53
N GLU A 66 17.77 11.94 -18.98
CA GLU A 66 17.21 10.62 -18.61
C GLU A 66 17.44 10.35 -17.11
N PRO A 67 16.46 9.83 -16.41
CA PRO A 67 16.63 9.40 -15.02
C PRO A 67 17.72 8.32 -14.91
N ILE A 68 18.50 8.36 -13.82
CA ILE A 68 19.57 7.39 -13.56
C ILE A 68 19.15 6.44 -12.45
N LEU A 69 19.26 5.14 -12.69
CA LEU A 69 19.02 4.12 -11.71
C LEU A 69 20.34 3.45 -11.31
N LEU A 70 20.65 3.48 -10.02
CA LEU A 70 21.80 2.80 -9.44
C LEU A 70 21.37 1.43 -8.91
N ALA A 71 22.12 0.39 -9.28
CA ALA A 71 21.90 -0.99 -8.86
C ALA A 71 23.20 -1.59 -8.29
N GLU A 72 23.10 -2.33 -7.20
CA GLU A 72 24.26 -2.89 -6.51
C GLU A 72 24.85 -4.10 -7.24
N SER A 73 24.04 -4.85 -7.98
CA SER A 73 24.47 -6.04 -8.68
C SER A 73 24.11 -6.02 -10.17
N ARG A 74 24.90 -6.75 -10.98
CA ARG A 74 24.64 -6.91 -12.42
C ARG A 74 23.25 -7.54 -12.65
N PHE A 75 22.86 -8.53 -11.86
CA PHE A 75 21.55 -9.18 -11.95
C PHE A 75 20.39 -8.17 -11.83
N GLN A 76 20.50 -7.22 -10.88
CA GLN A 76 19.49 -6.16 -10.75
C GLN A 76 19.51 -5.17 -11.88
N ALA A 77 20.71 -4.75 -12.29
CA ALA A 77 20.85 -3.83 -13.41
C ALA A 77 20.24 -4.39 -14.69
N ASP A 78 20.50 -5.67 -15.00
CA ASP A 78 19.94 -6.32 -16.17
C ASP A 78 18.41 -6.47 -16.08
N ARG A 79 17.89 -6.82 -14.89
CA ARG A 79 16.44 -6.84 -14.64
C ARG A 79 15.82 -5.44 -14.77
N ALA A 80 16.45 -4.41 -14.22
CA ALA A 80 15.94 -3.04 -14.31
C ALA A 80 15.90 -2.56 -15.76
N LYS A 81 16.94 -2.84 -16.57
CA LYS A 81 16.94 -2.54 -18.02
C LYS A 81 15.80 -3.23 -18.78
N GLN A 82 15.47 -4.46 -18.40
CA GLN A 82 14.42 -5.23 -19.05
C GLN A 82 13.00 -4.88 -18.61
N PHE A 83 12.81 -4.58 -17.30
CA PHE A 83 11.50 -4.51 -16.69
C PHE A 83 11.14 -3.14 -16.09
N SER A 84 11.94 -2.09 -16.36
CA SER A 84 11.63 -0.73 -15.96
C SER A 84 11.58 0.24 -17.14
N TRP A 85 11.10 1.44 -16.87
CA TRP A 85 11.15 2.54 -17.85
C TRP A 85 12.52 3.20 -17.96
N ILE A 86 13.45 2.88 -17.05
CA ILE A 86 14.74 3.55 -16.94
C ILE A 86 15.74 2.96 -17.94
N LYS A 87 16.34 3.82 -18.74
CA LYS A 87 17.35 3.43 -19.75
C LYS A 87 18.77 3.51 -19.20
N ASP A 88 19.09 4.57 -18.41
CA ASP A 88 20.40 4.73 -17.78
C ASP A 88 20.43 3.97 -16.44
N VAL A 89 20.87 2.72 -16.50
CA VAL A 89 21.01 1.84 -15.33
C VAL A 89 22.50 1.57 -15.12
N ARG A 90 23.02 1.99 -13.97
CA ARG A 90 24.44 1.93 -13.62
C ARG A 90 24.69 0.98 -12.46
N LEU A 91 25.80 0.24 -12.53
CA LEU A 91 26.29 -0.55 -11.40
C LEU A 91 26.96 0.38 -10.37
N SER A 92 26.69 0.12 -9.10
CA SER A 92 27.26 0.89 -8.00
C SER A 92 27.54 -0.01 -6.81
N SER A 93 28.80 -0.21 -6.47
CA SER A 93 29.23 -0.86 -5.22
C SER A 93 29.11 0.07 -3.99
N ASN A 94 28.96 1.39 -4.24
CA ASN A 94 28.80 2.41 -3.22
C ASN A 94 27.87 3.51 -3.73
N PHE A 95 26.62 3.46 -3.35
CA PHE A 95 25.59 4.41 -3.81
C PHE A 95 25.94 5.86 -3.47
N LEU A 96 26.55 6.11 -2.31
CA LEU A 96 26.93 7.47 -1.93
C LEU A 96 27.99 8.02 -2.88
N GLN A 97 29.05 7.25 -3.17
CA GLN A 97 30.07 7.68 -4.11
C GLN A 97 29.48 7.94 -5.50
N SER A 98 28.62 7.03 -5.97
CA SER A 98 27.93 7.21 -7.26
C SER A 98 27.01 8.44 -7.27
N LEU A 99 26.36 8.77 -6.16
CA LEU A 99 25.58 10.01 -6.05
C LEU A 99 26.47 11.25 -6.13
N LEU A 100 27.62 11.27 -5.45
CA LEU A 100 28.59 12.37 -5.54
C LEU A 100 29.08 12.56 -6.98
N ASP A 101 29.32 11.46 -7.69
CA ASP A 101 29.77 11.50 -9.10
C ASP A 101 28.66 12.00 -10.03
N ILE A 102 27.39 11.58 -9.82
CA ILE A 102 26.22 12.07 -10.57
C ILE A 102 25.99 13.56 -10.31
N ILE A 103 26.14 14.02 -9.07
CA ILE A 103 26.01 15.45 -8.71
C ILE A 103 27.01 16.29 -9.52
N ARG A 104 28.29 15.84 -9.66
CA ARG A 104 29.27 16.50 -10.49
C ARG A 104 28.96 16.38 -11.98
N GLU A 105 28.67 15.17 -12.46
CA GLU A 105 28.37 14.88 -13.88
C GLU A 105 27.21 15.72 -14.43
N LYS A 106 26.20 15.95 -13.59
CA LYS A 106 24.94 16.63 -13.97
C LYS A 106 24.90 18.11 -13.57
N ASP A 107 26.03 18.65 -13.11
CA ASP A 107 26.19 20.05 -12.67
C ASP A 107 25.15 20.44 -11.57
N LEU A 108 24.98 19.54 -10.60
CA LEU A 108 24.06 19.75 -9.49
C LEU A 108 24.75 20.23 -8.20
N VAL A 109 25.97 20.73 -8.27
CA VAL A 109 26.79 21.09 -7.10
C VAL A 109 26.19 22.22 -6.25
N GLN A 110 25.34 23.06 -6.84
CA GLN A 110 24.58 24.15 -6.19
C GLN A 110 23.06 23.93 -6.27
N ALA A 111 22.64 22.71 -6.67
CA ALA A 111 21.22 22.41 -6.91
C ALA A 111 20.41 22.27 -5.63
N ARG A 112 19.13 22.52 -5.78
CA ARG A 112 18.12 22.13 -4.79
C ARG A 112 17.50 20.78 -5.19
N VAL A 113 17.73 19.77 -4.37
CA VAL A 113 17.34 18.38 -4.66
C VAL A 113 16.31 17.90 -3.64
N GLY A 114 15.24 17.27 -4.13
CA GLY A 114 14.20 16.66 -3.30
C GLY A 114 14.61 15.24 -2.87
N ALA A 115 14.29 14.86 -1.64
CA ALA A 115 14.36 13.47 -1.19
C ALA A 115 12.96 12.91 -0.96
N ASP A 116 12.73 11.64 -1.33
CA ASP A 116 11.48 10.93 -1.01
C ASP A 116 11.43 10.55 0.48
N GLY A 117 11.18 11.55 1.34
CA GLY A 117 11.20 11.48 2.79
C GLY A 117 12.59 11.69 3.40
N LEU A 118 12.83 12.89 3.94
CA LEU A 118 14.09 13.18 4.66
C LEU A 118 14.28 12.33 5.91
N ASP A 119 13.21 11.94 6.56
CA ASP A 119 13.20 11.03 7.72
C ASP A 119 13.79 9.65 7.41
N ARG A 120 13.83 9.27 6.16
CA ARG A 120 14.36 7.98 5.66
C ARG A 120 15.65 8.12 4.85
N PHE A 121 16.09 9.35 4.58
CA PHE A 121 17.35 9.59 3.87
C PHE A 121 18.52 9.31 4.81
N PRO A 122 19.55 8.51 4.39
CA PRO A 122 20.66 8.19 5.27
C PRO A 122 21.42 9.44 5.74
N LEU A 123 21.50 9.63 7.05
CA LEU A 123 22.18 10.79 7.65
C LEU A 123 23.63 10.93 7.16
N LEU A 124 24.33 9.82 7.07
CA LEU A 124 25.73 9.80 6.58
C LEU A 124 25.83 10.31 5.12
N TRP A 125 24.85 9.95 4.27
CA TRP A 125 24.82 10.44 2.89
C TRP A 125 24.61 11.95 2.85
N HIS A 126 23.64 12.45 3.62
CA HIS A 126 23.38 13.88 3.72
C HIS A 126 24.63 14.66 4.19
N GLN A 127 25.30 14.18 5.24
CA GLN A 127 26.51 14.82 5.77
C GLN A 127 27.65 14.84 4.74
N GLN A 128 27.91 13.72 4.06
CA GLN A 128 29.00 13.63 3.09
C GLN A 128 28.72 14.42 1.80
N ILE A 129 27.48 14.44 1.33
CA ILE A 129 27.08 15.29 0.20
C ILE A 129 27.27 16.76 0.56
N LYS A 130 26.81 17.19 1.74
CA LYS A 130 26.94 18.58 2.22
C LYS A 130 28.40 18.99 2.42
N ASN A 131 29.26 18.09 2.89
CA ASN A 131 30.69 18.34 3.01
C ASN A 131 31.38 18.48 1.64
N ALA A 132 31.00 17.68 0.64
CA ALA A 132 31.56 17.73 -0.69
C ALA A 132 31.04 18.92 -1.52
N PHE A 133 29.80 19.36 -1.26
CA PHE A 133 29.06 20.40 -1.97
C PHE A 133 28.35 21.33 -0.97
N PRO A 134 29.05 22.36 -0.43
CA PRO A 134 28.46 23.23 0.61
C PRO A 134 27.19 23.97 0.18
N ASP A 135 27.03 24.28 -1.09
CA ASP A 135 25.88 24.98 -1.66
C ASP A 135 24.74 24.05 -2.09
N PHE A 136 24.95 22.73 -2.08
CA PHE A 136 23.91 21.74 -2.35
C PHE A 136 22.84 21.75 -1.26
N THR A 137 21.57 21.77 -1.65
CA THR A 137 20.45 21.77 -0.71
C THR A 137 19.60 20.52 -0.92
N LEU A 138 19.41 19.74 0.16
CA LEU A 138 18.48 18.61 0.19
C LEU A 138 17.23 19.01 0.96
N THR A 139 16.05 18.82 0.35
CA THR A 139 14.75 19.14 0.95
C THR A 139 13.83 17.93 0.93
N ASP A 140 12.79 17.91 1.78
CA ASP A 140 11.77 16.88 1.70
C ASP A 140 10.88 17.09 0.46
N PHE A 141 10.57 16.00 -0.22
CA PHE A 141 9.69 15.95 -1.38
C PHE A 141 8.73 14.74 -1.29
N GLY A 142 8.70 14.12 -0.13
CA GLY A 142 7.93 12.89 0.09
C GLY A 142 6.42 13.12 0.10
N SER A 143 5.96 14.25 0.64
CA SER A 143 4.54 14.62 0.68
C SER A 143 3.96 14.87 -0.71
N GLU A 144 4.68 15.56 -1.56
CA GLU A 144 4.30 15.87 -2.94
C GLU A 144 4.25 14.60 -3.79
N LEU A 145 5.28 13.76 -3.71
CA LEU A 145 5.30 12.46 -4.38
C LEU A 145 4.15 11.55 -3.91
N LYS A 146 3.83 11.56 -2.61
CA LYS A 146 2.69 10.85 -2.04
C LYS A 146 1.36 11.35 -2.64
N SER A 147 1.18 12.66 -2.75
CA SER A 147 -0.02 13.28 -3.32
C SER A 147 -0.21 12.87 -4.78
N LEU A 148 0.86 12.88 -5.58
CA LEU A 148 0.83 12.44 -6.98
C LEU A 148 0.45 10.96 -7.13
N ARG A 149 0.89 10.09 -6.20
CA ARG A 149 0.55 8.66 -6.21
C ARG A 149 -0.90 8.37 -5.84
N GLN A 150 -1.59 9.28 -5.17
CA GLN A 150 -3.00 9.10 -4.83
C GLN A 150 -3.92 9.18 -6.05
N TYR A 151 -3.53 9.93 -7.08
CA TYR A 151 -4.25 9.93 -8.36
C TYR A 151 -3.97 8.63 -9.14
N ARG A 152 -5.02 8.00 -9.67
CA ARG A 152 -4.90 6.78 -10.46
C ARG A 152 -5.47 6.97 -11.86
N SER A 153 -4.62 6.72 -12.82
CA SER A 153 -5.01 6.63 -14.22
C SER A 153 -5.96 5.45 -14.50
N PRO A 154 -6.64 5.41 -15.63
CA PRO A 154 -7.41 4.24 -16.05
C PRO A 154 -6.58 2.94 -16.10
N GLU A 155 -5.29 3.02 -16.43
CA GLU A 155 -4.38 1.85 -16.42
C GLU A 155 -4.15 1.35 -15.00
N ALA A 156 -3.84 2.25 -14.07
CA ALA A 156 -3.67 1.94 -12.66
C ALA A 156 -4.96 1.34 -12.06
N ILE A 157 -6.13 1.89 -12.40
CA ILE A 157 -7.43 1.37 -11.95
C ILE A 157 -7.65 -0.08 -12.40
N ARG A 158 -7.22 -0.47 -13.61
CA ARG A 158 -7.30 -1.87 -14.06
C ARG A 158 -6.45 -2.80 -13.16
N LEU A 159 -5.26 -2.37 -12.78
CA LEU A 159 -4.37 -3.14 -11.89
C LEU A 159 -4.96 -3.28 -10.48
N VAL A 160 -5.49 -2.20 -9.92
CA VAL A 160 -6.20 -2.23 -8.62
C VAL A 160 -7.37 -3.21 -8.65
N LYS A 161 -8.22 -3.15 -9.69
CA LYS A 161 -9.36 -4.09 -9.85
C LYS A 161 -8.89 -5.54 -9.99
N ARG A 162 -7.79 -5.77 -10.70
CA ARG A 162 -7.19 -7.11 -10.83
C ARG A 162 -6.66 -7.60 -9.49
N SER A 163 -5.98 -6.75 -8.72
CA SER A 163 -5.52 -7.09 -7.37
C SER A 163 -6.68 -7.51 -6.46
N ALA A 164 -7.78 -6.73 -6.42
CA ALA A 164 -8.95 -7.05 -5.61
C ALA A 164 -9.60 -8.39 -6.01
N LEU A 165 -9.72 -8.67 -7.31
CA LEU A 165 -10.22 -9.95 -7.82
C LEU A 165 -9.36 -11.12 -7.36
N LEU A 166 -8.02 -10.96 -7.37
CA LEU A 166 -7.10 -12.02 -6.92
C LEU A 166 -7.18 -12.25 -5.41
N VAL A 167 -7.41 -11.21 -4.63
CA VAL A 167 -7.67 -11.31 -3.19
C VAL A 167 -8.96 -12.10 -2.92
N ASP A 168 -10.06 -11.81 -3.64
CA ASP A 168 -11.30 -12.58 -3.53
C ASP A 168 -11.10 -14.06 -3.91
N LEU A 169 -10.40 -14.32 -5.01
CA LEU A 169 -10.10 -15.68 -5.46
C LEU A 169 -9.27 -16.44 -4.42
N ALA A 170 -8.26 -15.80 -3.86
CA ALA A 170 -7.41 -16.38 -2.83
C ALA A 170 -8.20 -16.68 -1.54
N PHE A 171 -9.12 -15.80 -1.15
CA PHE A 171 -10.01 -16.04 -0.01
C PHE A 171 -10.90 -17.26 -0.25
N GLN A 172 -11.55 -17.37 -1.41
CA GLN A 172 -12.41 -18.51 -1.76
C GLN A 172 -11.64 -19.83 -1.76
N GLN A 173 -10.38 -19.83 -2.21
CA GLN A 173 -9.52 -21.02 -2.12
C GLN A 173 -9.09 -21.28 -0.67
N GLY A 174 -8.75 -20.25 0.09
CA GLY A 174 -8.38 -20.35 1.50
C GLY A 174 -9.46 -21.04 2.34
N LEU A 175 -10.75 -20.77 2.05
CA LEU A 175 -11.88 -21.43 2.74
C LEU A 175 -11.79 -22.96 2.70
N LYS A 176 -11.23 -23.55 1.64
CA LYS A 176 -11.08 -25.01 1.50
C LYS A 176 -10.10 -25.60 2.52
N TYR A 177 -9.19 -24.79 3.03
CA TYR A 177 -8.18 -25.17 4.03
C TYR A 177 -8.61 -24.83 5.46
N ILE A 178 -9.65 -23.99 5.66
CA ILE A 178 -10.18 -23.68 6.98
C ILE A 178 -11.00 -24.87 7.49
N LYS A 179 -10.30 -25.82 8.12
CA LYS A 179 -10.87 -27.07 8.68
C LYS A 179 -10.22 -27.39 10.01
N PRO A 180 -10.93 -28.00 10.95
CA PRO A 180 -10.35 -28.46 12.20
C PRO A 180 -9.10 -29.31 11.99
N GLY A 181 -8.06 -29.03 12.76
CA GLY A 181 -6.79 -29.76 12.71
C GLY A 181 -5.77 -29.29 11.66
N LYS A 182 -6.19 -28.49 10.65
CA LYS A 182 -5.27 -27.79 9.77
C LYS A 182 -4.52 -26.72 10.53
N THR A 183 -3.28 -26.45 10.17
CA THR A 183 -2.49 -25.37 10.76
C THR A 183 -2.80 -24.02 10.09
N GLU A 184 -2.54 -22.92 10.81
CA GLU A 184 -2.59 -21.58 10.23
C GLU A 184 -1.67 -21.47 9.00
N TRP A 185 -0.49 -22.10 9.04
CA TRP A 185 0.44 -22.17 7.89
C TRP A 185 -0.18 -22.83 6.65
N GLU A 186 -0.93 -23.94 6.82
CA GLU A 186 -1.57 -24.62 5.69
C GLU A 186 -2.65 -23.76 5.04
N VAL A 187 -3.40 -22.98 5.84
CA VAL A 187 -4.41 -22.04 5.31
C VAL A 187 -3.73 -20.94 4.50
N ILE A 188 -2.71 -20.30 5.06
CA ILE A 188 -1.99 -19.21 4.37
C ILE A 188 -1.24 -19.72 3.15
N ALA A 189 -0.64 -20.90 3.21
CA ALA A 189 0.00 -21.52 2.04
C ALA A 189 -0.98 -21.72 0.88
N GLY A 190 -2.22 -22.13 1.19
CA GLY A 190 -3.29 -22.24 0.19
C GLY A 190 -3.67 -20.90 -0.44
N ILE A 191 -3.73 -19.84 0.36
CA ILE A 191 -3.98 -18.46 -0.09
C ILE A 191 -2.81 -17.96 -0.95
N ASP A 192 -1.59 -18.08 -0.46
CA ASP A 192 -0.39 -17.61 -1.16
C ASP A 192 -0.14 -18.37 -2.47
N CYS A 193 -0.46 -19.66 -2.53
CA CYS A 193 -0.39 -20.44 -3.76
C CYS A 193 -1.24 -19.79 -4.88
N VAL A 194 -2.46 -19.37 -4.57
CA VAL A 194 -3.33 -18.69 -5.54
C VAL A 194 -2.75 -17.33 -5.93
N LEU A 195 -2.33 -16.52 -4.95
CA LEU A 195 -1.80 -15.20 -5.21
C LEU A 195 -0.56 -15.28 -6.11
N LYS A 196 0.40 -16.15 -5.77
CA LYS A 196 1.67 -16.28 -6.50
C LYS A 196 1.49 -16.89 -7.87
N SER A 197 0.65 -17.90 -8.04
CA SER A 197 0.35 -18.49 -9.34
C SER A 197 -0.32 -17.54 -10.34
N HIS A 198 -0.91 -16.45 -9.85
CA HIS A 198 -1.52 -15.40 -10.66
C HIS A 198 -0.68 -14.11 -10.76
N GLY A 199 0.59 -14.15 -10.36
CA GLY A 199 1.53 -13.04 -10.55
C GLY A 199 1.44 -11.91 -9.52
N VAL A 200 0.87 -12.17 -8.34
CA VAL A 200 0.92 -11.22 -7.23
C VAL A 200 2.37 -11.05 -6.77
N GLU A 201 2.86 -9.82 -6.78
CA GLU A 201 4.25 -9.49 -6.46
C GLU A 201 4.55 -9.68 -4.98
N LYS A 202 3.68 -9.12 -4.14
CA LYS A 202 3.81 -9.14 -2.67
C LYS A 202 2.47 -9.44 -2.05
N SER A 203 2.50 -10.13 -0.91
CA SER A 203 1.34 -10.36 -0.06
C SER A 203 1.71 -10.16 1.41
N PHE A 204 0.74 -9.73 2.20
CA PHE A 204 0.81 -9.67 3.65
C PHE A 204 -0.50 -10.23 4.19
N ASN A 205 -0.45 -11.48 4.65
CA ASN A 205 -1.63 -12.22 5.05
C ASN A 205 -1.59 -12.51 6.55
N ILE A 206 -2.71 -12.28 7.22
CA ILE A 206 -2.90 -12.51 8.64
C ILE A 206 -3.97 -13.59 8.82
N ILE A 207 -3.75 -14.47 9.78
CA ILE A 207 -4.75 -15.41 10.27
C ILE A 207 -4.69 -15.45 11.79
N SER A 208 -5.84 -15.50 12.43
CA SER A 208 -5.92 -15.76 13.87
C SER A 208 -7.17 -16.56 14.20
N GLN A 209 -7.14 -17.23 15.34
CA GLN A 209 -8.29 -17.97 15.86
C GLN A 209 -8.60 -17.55 17.31
N GLY A 210 -9.87 -17.60 17.67
CA GLY A 210 -10.38 -17.23 18.97
C GLY A 210 -11.29 -15.99 18.92
N PRO A 211 -11.69 -15.45 20.08
CA PRO A 211 -12.69 -14.39 20.11
C PRO A 211 -12.14 -13.02 19.68
N LYS A 212 -10.82 -12.86 19.60
CA LYS A 212 -10.15 -11.62 19.20
C LYS A 212 -9.49 -11.76 17.83
N THR A 213 -9.68 -10.75 16.99
CA THR A 213 -8.80 -10.53 15.85
C THR A 213 -7.42 -10.10 16.35
N ASN A 214 -6.38 -10.77 15.92
CA ASN A 214 -4.99 -10.44 16.20
C ASN A 214 -4.22 -10.29 14.89
N GLY A 215 -3.33 -9.29 14.85
CA GLY A 215 -2.51 -8.97 13.68
C GLY A 215 -1.18 -9.74 13.61
N TYR A 216 -1.13 -10.98 14.05
CA TYR A 216 0.10 -11.77 14.09
C TYR A 216 0.33 -12.57 12.81
N ALA A 217 1.61 -12.85 12.55
CA ALA A 217 1.99 -13.79 11.52
C ALA A 217 1.38 -15.18 11.78
N PRO A 218 1.05 -15.94 10.73
CA PRO A 218 0.55 -17.30 10.86
C PRO A 218 1.54 -18.18 11.61
N SER A 219 1.04 -19.13 12.37
CA SER A 219 1.81 -20.06 13.20
C SER A 219 1.51 -21.53 12.85
N GLY A 220 2.26 -22.46 13.46
CA GLY A 220 1.96 -23.89 13.40
C GLY A 220 0.74 -24.32 14.22
N LYS A 221 0.01 -23.39 14.82
CA LYS A 221 -1.17 -23.69 15.63
C LYS A 221 -2.27 -24.31 14.77
N LYS A 222 -2.79 -25.44 15.25
CA LYS A 222 -3.92 -26.12 14.59
C LYS A 222 -5.23 -25.39 14.85
N LEU A 223 -6.05 -25.30 13.83
CA LEU A 223 -7.40 -24.75 13.94
C LEU A 223 -8.26 -25.62 14.85
N ALA A 224 -8.98 -24.97 15.76
CA ALA A 224 -9.87 -25.59 16.70
C ALA A 224 -11.09 -26.19 15.99
N LYS A 225 -11.84 -27.07 16.69
CA LYS A 225 -13.07 -27.68 16.15
C LYS A 225 -14.21 -26.67 16.03
N LYS A 226 -14.19 -25.59 16.81
CA LYS A 226 -15.24 -24.56 16.86
C LYS A 226 -14.63 -23.18 17.12
N GLY A 227 -15.29 -22.13 16.65
CA GLY A 227 -14.95 -20.74 16.93
C GLY A 227 -14.60 -19.91 15.72
N MET A 228 -14.24 -18.67 15.94
CA MET A 228 -13.90 -17.71 14.90
C MET A 228 -12.48 -17.98 14.36
N ILE A 229 -12.37 -18.01 13.06
CA ILE A 229 -11.12 -17.88 12.30
C ILE A 229 -11.18 -16.55 11.56
N PHE A 230 -10.28 -15.67 11.87
CA PHE A 230 -10.09 -14.41 11.16
C PHE A 230 -9.03 -14.57 10.07
N VAL A 231 -9.29 -14.05 8.90
CA VAL A 231 -8.34 -14.02 7.76
C VAL A 231 -8.33 -12.63 7.15
N GLU A 232 -7.15 -12.04 7.05
CA GLU A 232 -6.91 -10.82 6.28
C GLU A 232 -5.94 -11.15 5.16
N ILE A 233 -6.32 -10.83 3.94
CA ILE A 233 -5.52 -11.02 2.74
C ILE A 233 -5.23 -9.65 2.15
N THR A 234 -3.96 -9.29 2.10
CA THR A 234 -3.48 -8.04 1.50
C THR A 234 -2.50 -8.37 0.39
N ALA A 235 -2.79 -7.97 -0.82
CA ALA A 235 -2.01 -8.36 -2.01
C ALA A 235 -1.68 -7.17 -2.90
N CYS A 236 -0.48 -7.22 -3.52
CA CYS A 236 0.02 -6.24 -4.47
C CYS A 236 0.15 -6.87 -5.86
N TYR A 237 -0.63 -6.37 -6.81
CA TYR A 237 -0.55 -6.75 -8.20
C TYR A 237 -0.25 -5.54 -9.09
N GLY A 238 0.79 -5.63 -9.91
CA GLY A 238 1.22 -4.51 -10.75
C GLY A 238 1.60 -3.26 -9.95
N GLY A 239 2.12 -3.43 -8.73
CA GLY A 239 2.46 -2.34 -7.82
C GLY A 239 1.30 -1.82 -6.97
N TYR A 240 0.05 -2.28 -7.16
CA TYR A 240 -1.12 -1.77 -6.44
C TYR A 240 -1.65 -2.75 -5.40
N TRP A 241 -1.89 -2.23 -4.20
CA TRP A 241 -2.37 -3.00 -3.06
C TRP A 241 -3.88 -2.98 -2.93
N THR A 242 -4.44 -4.10 -2.48
CA THR A 242 -5.85 -4.25 -2.07
C THR A 242 -5.94 -5.23 -0.90
N GLN A 243 -7.04 -5.19 -0.16
CA GLN A 243 -7.23 -6.02 1.03
C GLN A 243 -8.67 -6.52 1.15
N LEU A 244 -8.81 -7.68 1.77
CA LEU A 244 -10.06 -8.25 2.27
C LEU A 244 -9.82 -8.80 3.66
N ALA A 245 -10.65 -8.44 4.62
CA ALA A 245 -10.64 -8.95 5.98
C ALA A 245 -11.99 -9.59 6.32
N ARG A 246 -11.98 -10.88 6.69
CA ARG A 246 -13.20 -11.66 6.95
C ARG A 246 -13.02 -12.58 8.16
N ALA A 247 -14.13 -12.83 8.85
CA ALA A 247 -14.24 -13.90 9.82
C ALA A 247 -15.01 -15.08 9.23
N VAL A 248 -14.58 -16.26 9.60
CA VAL A 248 -15.26 -17.54 9.32
C VAL A 248 -15.54 -18.21 10.66
N SER A 249 -16.74 -18.72 10.86
CA SER A 249 -17.07 -19.52 12.05
C SER A 249 -16.94 -21.00 11.74
N LEU A 250 -16.13 -21.72 12.49
CA LEU A 250 -16.17 -23.18 12.53
C LEU A 250 -17.31 -23.59 13.47
N GLY A 251 -18.39 -24.15 12.90
CA GLY A 251 -19.63 -24.45 13.61
C GLY A 251 -20.43 -23.20 13.98
N LYS A 252 -21.43 -23.36 14.88
CA LYS A 252 -22.31 -22.27 15.28
C LYS A 252 -21.53 -21.07 15.82
N PRO A 253 -21.72 -19.85 15.23
CA PRO A 253 -21.04 -18.65 15.71
C PRO A 253 -21.51 -18.28 17.12
N SER A 254 -20.60 -17.68 17.90
CA SER A 254 -20.95 -17.09 19.20
C SER A 254 -21.85 -15.87 19.01
N GLU A 255 -22.63 -15.52 20.03
CA GLU A 255 -23.46 -14.30 20.02
C GLU A 255 -22.61 -13.04 19.85
N ASP A 256 -21.46 -12.99 20.50
CA ASP A 256 -20.52 -11.88 20.37
C ASP A 256 -20.04 -11.72 18.93
N LEU A 257 -19.66 -12.82 18.26
CA LEU A 257 -19.24 -12.77 16.86
C LEU A 257 -20.36 -12.25 15.95
N VAL A 258 -21.61 -12.69 16.17
CA VAL A 258 -22.76 -12.21 15.38
C VAL A 258 -23.00 -10.72 15.61
N LYS A 259 -22.91 -10.24 16.87
CA LYS A 259 -23.06 -8.83 17.21
C LYS A 259 -21.93 -7.97 16.60
N LEU A 260 -20.68 -8.40 16.77
CA LEU A 260 -19.49 -7.72 16.20
C LEU A 260 -19.54 -7.65 14.67
N HIS A 261 -19.91 -8.74 14.01
CA HIS A 261 -20.08 -8.77 12.57
C HIS A 261 -21.16 -7.78 12.11
N ARG A 262 -22.34 -7.82 12.72
CA ARG A 262 -23.42 -6.90 12.38
C ARG A 262 -23.00 -5.44 12.52
N VAL A 263 -22.42 -5.05 13.65
CA VAL A 263 -22.01 -3.65 13.87
C VAL A 263 -20.92 -3.21 12.90
N SER A 264 -20.00 -4.12 12.53
CA SER A 264 -18.95 -3.80 11.55
C SER A 264 -19.53 -3.52 10.17
N VAL A 265 -20.43 -4.39 9.69
CA VAL A 265 -21.09 -4.22 8.38
C VAL A 265 -21.97 -2.97 8.36
N GLU A 266 -22.72 -2.69 9.43
CA GLU A 266 -23.55 -1.49 9.54
C GLU A 266 -22.69 -0.21 9.58
N ALA A 267 -21.56 -0.22 10.30
CA ALA A 267 -20.66 0.92 10.38
C ALA A 267 -20.10 1.27 9.00
N ILE A 268 -19.67 0.29 8.22
CA ILE A 268 -19.22 0.50 6.83
C ILE A 268 -20.36 1.10 6.01
N LYS A 269 -21.53 0.47 6.00
CA LYS A 269 -22.70 0.93 5.21
C LYS A 269 -23.08 2.37 5.52
N LYS A 270 -23.04 2.78 6.78
CA LYS A 270 -23.31 4.18 7.20
C LYS A 270 -22.24 5.16 6.76
N ALA A 271 -20.98 4.75 6.67
CA ALA A 271 -19.87 5.60 6.24
C ALA A 271 -19.81 5.79 4.72
N LEU A 272 -20.23 4.79 3.92
CA LEU A 272 -20.11 4.82 2.45
C LEU A 272 -20.74 6.05 1.77
N PRO A 273 -21.89 6.62 2.20
CA PRO A 273 -22.44 7.85 1.62
C PRO A 273 -21.49 9.06 1.71
N TYR A 274 -20.57 9.07 2.67
CA TYR A 274 -19.59 10.12 2.90
C TYR A 274 -18.22 9.80 2.31
N LEU A 275 -17.97 8.55 1.91
CA LEU A 275 -16.72 8.11 1.29
C LEU A 275 -16.74 8.47 -0.22
N ARG A 276 -16.72 9.77 -0.55
CA ARG A 276 -16.83 10.29 -1.91
C ARG A 276 -16.25 11.70 -2.01
N PRO A 277 -15.98 12.24 -3.23
CA PRO A 277 -15.58 13.63 -3.42
C PRO A 277 -16.54 14.62 -2.75
N GLY A 278 -15.98 15.73 -2.26
CA GLY A 278 -16.70 16.77 -1.51
C GLY A 278 -16.76 16.52 0.00
N PHE A 279 -16.12 15.46 0.49
CA PHE A 279 -15.92 15.22 1.93
C PHE A 279 -14.43 15.07 2.25
N LYS A 280 -14.08 15.36 3.50
CA LYS A 280 -12.79 15.03 4.07
C LYS A 280 -12.79 13.60 4.60
N VAL A 281 -11.61 12.98 4.64
CA VAL A 281 -11.40 11.61 5.15
C VAL A 281 -11.94 11.44 6.58
N SER A 282 -11.85 12.48 7.40
CA SER A 282 -12.37 12.50 8.77
C SER A 282 -13.87 12.15 8.86
N LYS A 283 -14.68 12.60 7.89
CA LYS A 283 -16.15 12.43 7.97
C LYS A 283 -16.62 10.98 7.94
N PRO A 284 -16.30 10.13 6.94
CA PRO A 284 -16.70 8.72 6.97
C PRO A 284 -16.13 7.96 8.17
N MET A 285 -14.92 8.32 8.65
CA MET A 285 -14.28 7.68 9.80
C MET A 285 -15.04 8.02 11.11
N SER A 286 -15.42 9.28 11.31
CA SER A 286 -16.25 9.68 12.45
C SER A 286 -17.60 8.96 12.44
N VAL A 287 -18.24 8.86 11.28
CA VAL A 287 -19.55 8.14 11.17
C VAL A 287 -19.42 6.67 11.57
N MET A 288 -18.31 5.99 11.19
CA MET A 288 -18.08 4.61 11.64
C MET A 288 -17.87 4.53 13.14
N GLU A 289 -17.03 5.41 13.69
CA GLU A 289 -16.73 5.46 15.13
C GLU A 289 -17.98 5.71 15.96
N ASP A 290 -18.76 6.71 15.58
CA ASP A 290 -20.00 7.09 16.27
C ASP A 290 -21.02 5.95 16.24
N HIS A 291 -21.14 5.23 15.10
CA HIS A 291 -22.02 4.09 15.02
C HIS A 291 -21.58 2.96 15.96
N VAL A 292 -20.28 2.57 15.93
CA VAL A 292 -19.76 1.53 16.81
C VAL A 292 -20.02 1.87 18.28
N LYS A 293 -19.73 3.11 18.68
CA LYS A 293 -19.95 3.58 20.06
C LYS A 293 -21.45 3.63 20.44
N SER A 294 -22.33 4.10 19.55
CA SER A 294 -23.77 4.18 19.79
C SER A 294 -24.42 2.82 19.98
N MET A 295 -23.81 1.75 19.45
CA MET A 295 -24.24 0.38 19.62
C MET A 295 -23.68 -0.28 20.88
N GLY A 296 -22.94 0.46 21.74
CA GLY A 296 -22.39 -0.03 23.00
C GLY A 296 -21.06 -0.79 22.86
N PHE A 297 -20.34 -0.62 21.75
CA PHE A 297 -19.03 -1.24 21.52
C PHE A 297 -17.90 -0.21 21.71
N GLU A 298 -16.72 -0.69 22.11
CA GLU A 298 -15.50 0.12 22.02
C GLU A 298 -15.04 0.17 20.57
N ALA A 299 -14.64 1.35 20.09
CA ALA A 299 -14.05 1.53 18.77
C ALA A 299 -12.53 1.59 18.88
N THR A 300 -11.83 0.65 18.25
CA THR A 300 -10.37 0.75 18.09
C THR A 300 -10.07 1.89 17.11
N PRO A 301 -9.06 2.77 17.36
CA PRO A 301 -8.75 3.91 16.49
C PRO A 301 -8.02 3.48 15.20
N ILE A 302 -8.47 2.39 14.57
CA ILE A 302 -7.99 1.83 13.31
C ILE A 302 -9.21 1.63 12.41
N TYR A 303 -9.30 2.44 11.35
CA TYR A 303 -10.48 2.47 10.46
C TYR A 303 -10.15 1.99 9.06
N GLY A 304 -8.91 1.60 8.82
CA GLY A 304 -8.41 1.19 7.52
C GLY A 304 -7.14 1.89 7.10
N HIS A 305 -6.91 1.93 5.81
CA HIS A 305 -5.81 2.70 5.20
C HIS A 305 -6.25 3.34 3.88
N ILE A 306 -5.67 4.50 3.55
CA ILE A 306 -5.60 4.94 2.16
C ILE A 306 -4.54 4.06 1.51
N VAL A 307 -4.85 3.43 0.41
CA VAL A 307 -4.03 2.40 -0.22
C VAL A 307 -3.69 2.78 -1.66
N GLY A 308 -2.49 2.44 -2.09
CA GLY A 308 -2.02 2.76 -3.43
C GLY A 308 -0.91 1.85 -3.92
N ILE A 309 0.18 2.48 -4.32
CA ILE A 309 1.46 1.81 -4.58
C ILE A 309 2.14 1.45 -3.26
N ASP A 310 1.94 2.27 -2.22
CA ASP A 310 2.20 1.84 -0.85
C ASP A 310 0.97 1.11 -0.28
N MET A 311 1.20 0.11 0.56
CA MET A 311 0.15 -0.58 1.30
C MET A 311 -0.57 0.39 2.26
N VAL A 312 0.14 1.37 2.79
CA VAL A 312 -0.40 2.42 3.64
C VAL A 312 0.10 3.78 3.14
N GLU A 313 -0.59 4.36 2.16
CA GLU A 313 -0.28 5.72 1.69
C GLU A 313 -0.60 6.73 2.80
N ASP A 314 -1.70 6.53 3.52
CA ASP A 314 -2.08 7.34 4.67
C ASP A 314 -3.05 6.61 5.60
N ARG A 315 -3.24 7.16 6.81
CA ARG A 315 -4.19 6.63 7.80
C ARG A 315 -5.46 7.46 7.83
N PRO A 316 -6.60 6.88 7.43
CA PRO A 316 -7.88 7.54 7.61
C PRO A 316 -8.27 7.50 9.09
N THR A 317 -8.42 8.67 9.69
CA THR A 317 -8.86 8.84 11.08
C THR A 317 -9.92 9.94 11.15
N PRO A 318 -10.70 10.04 12.26
CA PRO A 318 -11.60 11.17 12.48
C PRO A 318 -10.94 12.56 12.50
N LYS A 319 -9.60 12.61 12.48
CA LYS A 319 -8.80 13.85 12.45
C LYS A 319 -8.11 14.09 11.11
N ASN A 320 -8.28 13.22 10.15
CA ASN A 320 -7.63 13.34 8.83
C ASN A 320 -8.41 14.31 7.94
N GLU A 321 -7.86 15.49 7.72
CA GLU A 321 -8.46 16.59 6.97
C GLU A 321 -8.20 16.53 5.46
N THR A 322 -7.57 15.46 4.96
CA THR A 322 -7.33 15.25 3.53
C THR A 322 -8.68 15.19 2.79
N GLU A 323 -8.80 15.90 1.68
CA GLU A 323 -9.97 15.84 0.82
C GLU A 323 -10.01 14.53 0.05
N ILE A 324 -11.21 13.94 -0.02
CA ILE A 324 -11.43 12.73 -0.81
C ILE A 324 -11.55 13.11 -2.28
N THR A 325 -10.66 12.60 -3.12
CA THR A 325 -10.64 12.86 -4.55
C THR A 325 -10.86 11.60 -5.39
N PRO A 326 -11.35 11.72 -6.63
CA PRO A 326 -11.49 10.59 -7.54
C PRO A 326 -10.15 9.85 -7.76
N GLY A 327 -10.21 8.55 -7.89
CA GLY A 327 -9.01 7.71 -8.05
C GLY A 327 -8.39 7.24 -6.74
N MET A 328 -8.67 7.84 -5.58
CA MET A 328 -8.18 7.34 -4.29
C MET A 328 -8.71 5.95 -3.99
N GLY A 329 -7.87 5.11 -3.36
CA GLY A 329 -8.23 3.79 -2.86
C GLY A 329 -8.27 3.78 -1.34
N PHE A 330 -9.31 3.18 -0.81
CA PHE A 330 -9.48 3.01 0.62
C PHE A 330 -9.67 1.54 0.96
N ILE A 331 -8.95 1.07 1.95
CA ILE A 331 -9.32 -0.12 2.69
C ILE A 331 -10.11 0.38 3.90
N VAL A 332 -11.37 -0.02 4.00
CA VAL A 332 -12.27 0.38 5.08
C VAL A 332 -12.52 -0.82 5.96
N HIS A 333 -12.08 -0.77 7.21
CA HIS A 333 -12.26 -1.86 8.17
C HIS A 333 -12.41 -1.34 9.60
N PRO A 334 -13.65 -1.10 10.08
CA PRO A 334 -13.88 -0.89 11.51
C PRO A 334 -13.40 -2.08 12.32
N TRP A 335 -13.00 -1.81 13.55
CA TRP A 335 -12.55 -2.83 14.49
C TRP A 335 -13.23 -2.65 15.86
N PRO A 336 -14.53 -3.03 15.98
CA PRO A 336 -15.24 -3.00 17.25
C PRO A 336 -14.72 -4.04 18.24
N VAL A 337 -14.81 -3.70 19.53
CA VAL A 337 -14.45 -4.56 20.66
C VAL A 337 -15.64 -4.71 21.59
N LEU A 338 -15.91 -5.93 22.03
CA LEU A 338 -16.94 -6.29 23.00
C LEU A 338 -16.32 -7.19 24.09
N GLY A 339 -15.94 -6.60 25.23
CA GLY A 339 -15.26 -7.30 26.31
C GLY A 339 -13.96 -7.97 25.86
N ARG A 340 -13.96 -9.32 25.82
CA ARG A 340 -12.80 -10.09 25.37
C ARG A 340 -12.84 -10.42 23.87
N SER A 341 -13.89 -10.02 23.17
CA SER A 341 -14.10 -10.32 21.76
C SER A 341 -13.84 -9.09 20.90
N SER A 342 -13.29 -9.26 19.69
CA SER A 342 -13.14 -8.18 18.71
C SER A 342 -13.15 -8.74 17.30
N LEU A 343 -13.59 -7.92 16.34
CA LEU A 343 -13.62 -8.28 14.94
C LEU A 343 -13.13 -7.12 14.06
N LEU A 344 -12.10 -7.35 13.26
CA LEU A 344 -11.76 -6.52 12.12
C LEU A 344 -12.45 -7.08 10.89
N TRP A 345 -13.22 -6.23 10.20
CA TRP A 345 -14.00 -6.62 9.02
C TRP A 345 -13.92 -5.52 7.97
N GLY A 346 -13.60 -5.86 6.75
CA GLY A 346 -13.54 -4.81 5.72
C GLY A 346 -12.98 -5.26 4.38
N GLU A 347 -12.90 -4.28 3.49
CA GLU A 347 -12.50 -4.47 2.10
C GLU A 347 -12.07 -3.17 1.42
N THR A 348 -11.71 -3.29 0.14
CA THR A 348 -11.17 -2.19 -0.66
C THR A 348 -12.26 -1.45 -1.44
N TYR A 349 -12.23 -0.13 -1.37
CA TYR A 349 -13.07 0.80 -2.14
C TYR A 349 -12.22 1.70 -3.04
N LEU A 350 -12.74 2.00 -4.22
CA LEU A 350 -12.19 2.99 -5.17
C LEU A 350 -13.13 4.19 -5.23
N ILE A 351 -12.59 5.39 -5.07
CA ILE A 351 -13.36 6.62 -5.22
C ILE A 351 -13.56 6.93 -6.70
N LYS A 352 -14.81 7.20 -7.06
CA LYS A 352 -15.26 7.58 -8.40
C LYS A 352 -15.57 9.07 -8.45
N GLU A 353 -15.78 9.64 -9.64
CA GLU A 353 -16.25 11.03 -9.81
C GLU A 353 -17.53 11.31 -9.01
N LYS A 354 -18.40 10.31 -8.94
CA LYS A 354 -19.61 10.36 -8.10
C LYS A 354 -19.68 9.09 -7.24
N GLY A 355 -19.37 9.25 -5.92
CA GLY A 355 -19.47 8.15 -4.96
C GLY A 355 -18.23 7.28 -4.89
N ASN A 356 -18.43 6.02 -4.52
CA ASN A 356 -17.37 5.01 -4.38
C ASN A 356 -17.78 3.71 -5.07
N GLN A 357 -16.82 2.83 -5.28
CA GLN A 357 -17.00 1.50 -5.82
C GLN A 357 -16.31 0.49 -4.92
N ARG A 358 -17.07 -0.43 -4.33
CA ARG A 358 -16.52 -1.63 -3.70
C ARG A 358 -15.82 -2.47 -4.76
N LEU A 359 -14.58 -2.89 -4.51
CA LEU A 359 -13.79 -3.67 -5.47
C LEU A 359 -13.90 -5.16 -5.22
N ASN A 360 -13.91 -5.57 -3.97
CA ASN A 360 -14.07 -6.96 -3.58
C ASN A 360 -15.50 -7.45 -3.84
N LYS A 361 -15.63 -8.71 -4.28
CA LYS A 361 -16.89 -9.38 -4.61
C LYS A 361 -17.37 -10.33 -3.52
N THR A 362 -16.48 -10.70 -2.59
CA THR A 362 -16.85 -11.51 -1.41
C THR A 362 -17.95 -10.82 -0.62
N GLY A 363 -19.03 -11.53 -0.31
CA GLY A 363 -20.22 -11.01 0.36
C GLY A 363 -19.98 -10.49 1.78
N ASP A 364 -21.05 -9.94 2.37
CA ASP A 364 -21.03 -9.39 3.74
C ASP A 364 -21.53 -10.42 4.77
N GLU A 365 -21.94 -11.60 4.34
CA GLU A 365 -22.47 -12.63 5.22
C GLU A 365 -21.33 -13.26 6.05
N LEU A 366 -21.64 -13.55 7.32
CA LEU A 366 -20.77 -14.34 8.18
C LEU A 366 -20.74 -15.78 7.67
N ILE A 367 -19.58 -16.24 7.19
CA ILE A 367 -19.41 -17.60 6.67
C ILE A 367 -19.36 -18.58 7.84
N VAL A 368 -20.15 -19.64 7.74
CA VAL A 368 -20.18 -20.76 8.71
C VAL A 368 -19.77 -22.03 7.98
N LEU A 369 -18.75 -22.72 8.49
CA LEU A 369 -18.21 -24.00 8.00
C LEU A 369 -18.42 -25.11 8.99
#